data_bc9b23c0011b453cc9deec332a395c1c
#
_entry.id   bc9b23c0011b453cc9deec332a395c1c
#
_cell.length_a   1.000
_cell.length_b   1.000
_cell.length_c   1.000
_cell.angle_alpha   90.00
_cell.angle_beta   90.00
_cell.angle_gamma   90.00
#
_symmetry.space_group_name_H-M   'P 1'
#
loop_
_entity.id
_entity.type
_entity.pdbx_description
1 polymer ?
#
loop_
_entity_poly.entity_id
_entity_poly.type
_entity_poly.pdbx_seq_one_letter_code
_entity_poly.pdbx_strand_id
1 'polypeptide(L)'
;MRRDVLELRHFYASALGKIARQMVARKLGQAWGDGHGLDMLGLGYATPFLDSFRPKARRTVAAMPAAQGVEVWPNPLGAAGSEDESQDRQVRGLSCLTDERALPHPNALFDRILMVHALEESDDPLAVMREVGRVMAPSGRVIIVAANRRGAWANSEATPFGHGRPFTRAQLEALVREAGLEPTAWSRALYLPPLAWLGPWAEAFEQAGARLWPGLSGLILLEAVKQTFAVKPRGHGARVRAMVPGALQPMPSPSTGRDRVTKAL
;
A
#
# COMPACT_ATOMS: atom_id res chain seq x y z
N MET A 1 20.28 -6.86 -0.66
CA MET A 1 20.66 -5.55 -0.05
C MET A 1 19.51 -4.59 -0.31
N ARG A 2 18.97 -3.94 0.73
CA ARG A 2 17.81 -3.05 0.59
C ARG A 2 18.23 -1.74 -0.09
N ARG A 3 17.33 -1.18 -0.91
CA ARG A 3 17.54 0.10 -1.56
C ARG A 3 17.65 1.24 -0.54
N ASP A 4 18.61 2.11 -0.74
CA ASP A 4 18.81 3.31 0.06
C ASP A 4 17.69 4.34 -0.15
N VAL A 5 17.33 5.07 0.89
CA VAL A 5 16.29 6.10 0.87
C VAL A 5 16.57 7.21 -0.15
N LEU A 6 17.85 7.54 -0.40
CA LEU A 6 18.23 8.56 -1.38
C LEU A 6 17.99 8.10 -2.81
N GLU A 7 18.24 6.81 -3.11
CA GLU A 7 17.93 6.22 -4.42
C GLU A 7 16.42 6.22 -4.68
N LEU A 8 15.62 5.86 -3.67
CA LEU A 8 14.16 5.89 -3.76
C LEU A 8 13.64 7.32 -3.98
N ARG A 9 14.16 8.29 -3.22
CA ARG A 9 13.84 9.70 -3.40
C ARG A 9 14.18 10.19 -4.80
N HIS A 10 15.37 9.85 -5.30
CA HIS A 10 15.81 10.20 -6.65
C HIS A 10 14.89 9.61 -7.71
N PHE A 11 14.53 8.34 -7.56
CA PHE A 11 13.57 7.70 -8.48
C PHE A 11 12.23 8.45 -8.52
N TYR A 12 11.60 8.71 -7.37
CA TYR A 12 10.29 9.40 -7.32
C TYR A 12 10.35 10.87 -7.77
N ALA A 13 11.53 11.49 -7.77
CA ALA A 13 11.76 12.81 -8.37
C ALA A 13 11.85 12.75 -9.90
N SER A 14 12.21 11.61 -10.49
CA SER A 14 12.34 11.42 -11.94
C SER A 14 11.00 11.46 -12.67
N ALA A 15 11.02 11.62 -13.99
CA ALA A 15 9.82 11.60 -14.83
C ALA A 15 9.04 10.26 -14.68
N LEU A 16 9.77 9.13 -14.69
CA LEU A 16 9.17 7.81 -14.55
C LEU A 16 8.59 7.58 -13.15
N GLY A 17 9.29 8.03 -12.12
CA GLY A 17 8.82 7.96 -10.75
C GLY A 17 7.58 8.81 -10.47
N LYS A 18 7.48 9.98 -11.11
CA LYS A 18 6.26 10.82 -11.04
C LYS A 18 5.05 10.12 -11.64
N ILE A 19 5.23 9.44 -12.78
CA ILE A 19 4.17 8.63 -13.40
C ILE A 19 3.75 7.50 -12.45
N ALA A 20 4.72 6.74 -11.91
CA ALA A 20 4.45 5.66 -10.97
C ALA A 20 3.69 6.17 -9.75
N ARG A 21 4.13 7.29 -9.17
CA ARG A 21 3.46 7.96 -8.05
C ARG A 21 2.00 8.32 -8.40
N GLN A 22 1.78 8.95 -9.55
CA GLN A 22 0.44 9.39 -9.98
C GLN A 22 -0.52 8.20 -10.13
N MET A 23 -0.09 7.12 -10.80
CA MET A 23 -0.94 5.95 -11.03
C MET A 23 -1.31 5.25 -9.71
N VAL A 24 -0.34 5.07 -8.81
CA VAL A 24 -0.58 4.47 -7.49
C VAL A 24 -1.43 5.39 -6.61
N ALA A 25 -1.12 6.69 -6.52
CA ALA A 25 -1.86 7.65 -5.71
C ALA A 25 -3.34 7.71 -6.10
N ARG A 26 -3.65 7.62 -7.41
CA ARG A 26 -5.04 7.54 -7.89
C ARG A 26 -5.77 6.32 -7.31
N LYS A 27 -5.13 5.14 -7.29
CA LYS A 27 -5.72 3.92 -6.73
C LYS A 27 -5.92 4.04 -5.22
N LEU A 28 -4.95 4.64 -4.52
CA LEU A 28 -5.06 4.88 -3.07
C LEU A 28 -6.20 5.86 -2.73
N GLY A 29 -6.33 6.96 -3.48
CA GLY A 29 -7.44 7.90 -3.31
C GLY A 29 -8.81 7.27 -3.57
N GLN A 30 -8.93 6.39 -4.57
CA GLN A 30 -10.15 5.62 -4.83
C GLN A 30 -10.48 4.65 -3.68
N ALA A 31 -9.44 4.10 -3.02
CA ALA A 31 -9.60 3.12 -1.94
C ALA A 31 -9.97 3.76 -0.60
N TRP A 32 -9.28 4.84 -0.25
CA TRP A 32 -9.32 5.43 1.10
C TRP A 32 -9.89 6.85 1.15
N GLY A 33 -10.25 7.42 0.00
CA GLY A 33 -10.68 8.81 -0.08
C GLY A 33 -9.55 9.77 0.29
N ASP A 34 -9.84 10.74 1.15
CA ASP A 34 -8.89 11.76 1.60
C ASP A 34 -8.25 11.49 2.96
N GLY A 35 -8.61 10.39 3.61
CA GLY A 35 -8.07 9.98 4.91
C GLY A 35 -8.53 10.83 6.09
N HIS A 36 -9.62 11.59 5.96
CA HIS A 36 -10.10 12.51 6.99
C HIS A 36 -10.28 11.84 8.35
N GLY A 37 -9.64 12.40 9.38
CA GLY A 37 -9.75 11.96 10.77
C GLY A 37 -9.08 10.62 11.09
N LEU A 38 -8.36 9.99 10.14
CA LEU A 38 -7.73 8.68 10.33
C LEU A 38 -6.29 8.79 10.85
N ASP A 39 -5.88 7.80 11.64
CA ASP A 39 -4.48 7.57 12.00
C ASP A 39 -3.83 6.70 10.91
N MET A 40 -2.80 7.24 10.26
CA MET A 40 -2.17 6.63 9.10
C MET A 40 -0.69 6.32 9.34
N LEU A 41 -0.27 5.12 8.94
CA LEU A 41 1.12 4.69 8.94
C LEU A 41 1.57 4.36 7.51
N GLY A 42 2.71 4.91 7.10
CA GLY A 42 3.45 4.41 5.95
C GLY A 42 4.61 3.55 6.41
N LEU A 43 4.77 2.36 5.85
CA LEU A 43 5.89 1.47 6.11
C LEU A 43 6.72 1.27 4.83
N GLY A 44 8.04 1.34 4.93
CA GLY A 44 8.94 1.37 3.79
C GLY A 44 9.08 2.78 3.23
N TYR A 45 9.04 2.94 1.91
CA TYR A 45 9.12 4.25 1.27
C TYR A 45 7.73 4.72 0.82
N ALA A 46 6.86 5.02 1.77
CA ALA A 46 5.48 5.42 1.52
C ALA A 46 5.27 6.95 1.47
N THR A 47 6.27 7.75 1.83
CA THR A 47 6.18 9.22 1.93
C THR A 47 5.61 9.91 0.70
N PRO A 48 5.99 9.54 -0.57
CA PRO A 48 5.43 10.20 -1.75
C PRO A 48 3.91 10.08 -1.89
N PHE A 49 3.32 9.09 -1.24
CA PHE A 49 1.88 8.81 -1.30
C PHE A 49 1.12 9.35 -0.08
N LEU A 50 1.78 9.48 1.06
CA LEU A 50 1.18 9.99 2.30
C LEU A 50 0.91 11.50 2.25
N ASP A 51 1.63 12.25 1.42
CA ASP A 51 1.45 13.70 1.27
C ASP A 51 0.00 14.10 0.97
N SER A 52 -0.72 13.29 0.18
CA SER A 52 -2.11 13.56 -0.20
C SER A 52 -3.10 13.38 0.96
N PHE A 53 -2.78 12.55 1.94
CA PHE A 53 -3.62 12.26 3.11
C PHE A 53 -3.31 13.17 4.30
N ARG A 54 -2.04 13.58 4.44
CA ARG A 54 -1.54 14.35 5.58
C ARG A 54 -2.37 15.56 5.98
N PRO A 55 -2.90 16.39 5.07
CA PRO A 55 -3.66 17.58 5.46
C PRO A 55 -4.96 17.28 6.20
N LYS A 56 -5.57 16.10 6.01
CA LYS A 56 -6.88 15.74 6.54
C LYS A 56 -6.83 14.59 7.55
N ALA A 57 -5.77 13.81 7.55
CA ALA A 57 -5.55 12.75 8.54
C ALA A 57 -5.36 13.35 9.94
N ARG A 58 -5.84 12.65 10.97
CA ARG A 58 -5.61 12.99 12.36
C ARG A 58 -4.13 12.87 12.72
N ARG A 59 -3.48 11.83 12.21
CA ARG A 59 -2.05 11.54 12.37
C ARG A 59 -1.53 10.86 11.12
N THR A 60 -0.29 11.21 10.76
CA THR A 60 0.42 10.49 9.70
C THR A 60 1.86 10.27 10.15
N VAL A 61 2.34 9.04 10.05
CA VAL A 61 3.70 8.63 10.43
C VAL A 61 4.31 7.83 9.30
N ALA A 62 5.59 8.06 9.01
CA ALA A 62 6.38 7.26 8.07
C ALA A 62 7.44 6.46 8.84
N ALA A 63 7.27 5.15 8.91
CA ALA A 63 8.24 4.22 9.49
C ALA A 63 9.12 3.65 8.39
N MET A 64 10.40 3.97 8.42
CA MET A 64 11.37 3.55 7.41
C MET A 64 12.29 2.48 8.00
N PRO A 65 12.45 1.33 7.32
CA PRO A 65 13.32 0.26 7.76
C PRO A 65 14.77 0.72 7.94
N ALA A 66 15.43 0.29 9.01
CA ALA A 66 16.78 0.71 9.33
C ALA A 66 17.80 0.46 8.18
N ALA A 67 17.64 -0.67 7.48
CA ALA A 67 18.51 -0.99 6.35
C ALA A 67 18.27 -0.14 5.09
N GLN A 68 17.15 0.61 5.04
CA GLN A 68 16.81 1.55 3.95
C GLN A 68 17.36 2.95 4.25
N GLY A 69 17.47 3.31 5.54
CA GLY A 69 17.70 4.68 5.97
C GLY A 69 16.42 5.48 6.12
N VAL A 70 16.55 6.72 6.62
CA VAL A 70 15.42 7.62 6.86
C VAL A 70 15.65 8.98 6.22
N GLU A 71 14.60 9.57 5.66
CA GLU A 71 14.59 10.98 5.26
C GLU A 71 13.73 11.82 6.19
N VAL A 72 14.03 13.11 6.28
CA VAL A 72 13.15 14.06 6.98
C VAL A 72 11.89 14.25 6.16
N TRP A 73 10.75 13.91 6.75
CA TRP A 73 9.45 14.06 6.11
C TRP A 73 8.43 14.63 7.12
N PRO A 74 7.58 15.58 6.71
CA PRO A 74 7.58 16.24 5.40
C PRO A 74 8.86 17.03 5.16
N ASN A 75 9.24 17.16 3.87
CA ASN A 75 10.46 17.87 3.52
C ASN A 75 10.25 19.39 3.67
N PRO A 76 10.94 20.07 4.58
CA PRO A 76 10.77 21.52 4.77
C PRO A 76 11.26 22.33 3.56
N LEU A 77 12.19 21.80 2.77
CA LEU A 77 12.76 22.50 1.60
C LEU A 77 11.88 22.41 0.34
N GLY A 78 10.86 21.54 0.33
CA GLY A 78 9.92 21.41 -0.79
C GLY A 78 8.76 22.40 -0.76
N ALA A 79 8.59 23.15 0.30
CA ALA A 79 7.55 24.17 0.49
C ALA A 79 7.99 25.59 0.11
N ALA A 80 9.13 25.76 -0.59
CA ALA A 80 9.59 27.07 -1.08
C ALA A 80 8.61 27.61 -2.13
N GLY A 81 7.60 28.36 -1.67
CA GLY A 81 6.59 28.99 -2.54
C GLY A 81 5.48 29.74 -1.83
N SER A 82 5.41 29.73 -0.50
CA SER A 82 4.48 30.61 0.24
C SER A 82 5.26 31.50 1.19
N GLU A 83 5.36 32.77 0.84
CA GLU A 83 6.03 33.85 1.65
C GLU A 83 5.22 34.24 2.89
N ASP A 84 4.51 33.32 3.52
CA ASP A 84 3.84 33.57 4.80
C ASP A 84 4.46 32.68 5.89
N GLU A 85 5.78 32.89 6.09
CA GLU A 85 6.55 32.33 7.20
C GLU A 85 6.59 33.29 8.39
N SER A 86 5.45 33.60 8.96
CA SER A 86 5.42 34.13 10.32
C SER A 86 4.65 33.19 11.21
N GLN A 87 5.39 32.44 11.98
CA GLN A 87 5.15 31.80 13.25
C GLN A 87 5.47 30.31 13.28
N ASP A 88 6.72 30.01 13.75
CA ASP A 88 7.04 28.92 14.69
C ASP A 88 6.31 27.57 14.51
N ARG A 89 6.15 27.13 13.28
CA ARG A 89 5.90 25.71 13.03
C ARG A 89 7.25 24.99 13.01
N GLN A 90 7.72 24.63 14.19
CA GLN A 90 8.69 23.54 14.33
C GLN A 90 8.22 22.42 13.39
N VAL A 91 8.91 22.24 12.26
CA VAL A 91 8.63 21.13 11.34
C VAL A 91 8.99 19.86 12.09
N ARG A 92 8.01 19.32 12.82
CA ARG A 92 8.16 18.04 13.48
C ARG A 92 8.29 16.98 12.40
N GLY A 93 9.46 16.35 12.32
CA GLY A 93 9.64 15.19 11.47
C GLY A 93 8.59 14.13 11.81
N LEU A 94 7.87 13.67 10.81
CA LEU A 94 6.84 12.62 10.94
C LEU A 94 7.40 11.27 10.46
N SER A 95 8.71 11.18 10.20
CA SER A 95 9.41 9.97 9.80
C SER A 95 10.27 9.45 10.95
N CYS A 96 10.36 8.13 11.07
CA CYS A 96 11.24 7.46 12.02
C CYS A 96 11.94 6.27 11.38
N LEU A 97 13.18 6.04 11.80
CA LEU A 97 13.91 4.82 11.50
C LEU A 97 13.44 3.71 12.44
N THR A 98 13.19 2.51 11.91
CA THR A 98 12.62 1.42 12.70
C THR A 98 13.10 0.05 12.28
N ASP A 99 13.03 -0.93 13.18
CA ASP A 99 12.96 -2.34 12.77
C ASP A 99 11.52 -2.62 12.34
N GLU A 100 11.35 -3.01 11.09
CA GLU A 100 10.04 -3.30 10.51
C GLU A 100 9.32 -4.50 11.15
N ARG A 101 10.06 -5.34 11.91
CA ARG A 101 9.55 -6.49 12.66
C ARG A 101 9.20 -6.13 14.10
N ALA A 102 9.55 -4.91 14.55
CA ALA A 102 9.30 -4.41 15.91
C ALA A 102 9.07 -2.90 15.87
N LEU A 103 7.89 -2.49 15.38
CA LEU A 103 7.53 -1.09 15.21
C LEU A 103 7.39 -0.40 16.57
N PRO A 104 7.95 0.82 16.78
CA PRO A 104 7.90 1.54 18.04
C PRO A 104 6.54 2.19 18.29
N HIS A 105 5.46 1.46 18.00
CA HIS A 105 4.10 1.95 18.10
C HIS A 105 3.24 1.01 18.96
N PRO A 106 2.28 1.53 19.72
CA PRO A 106 1.38 0.71 20.51
C PRO A 106 0.47 -0.16 19.63
N ASN A 107 -0.12 -1.19 20.25
CA ASN A 107 -1.08 -2.06 19.58
C ASN A 107 -2.31 -1.26 19.14
N ALA A 108 -2.90 -1.64 18.01
CA ALA A 108 -4.20 -1.15 17.58
C ALA A 108 -4.29 0.38 17.40
N LEU A 109 -3.22 1.01 16.92
CA LEU A 109 -3.14 2.46 16.78
C LEU A 109 -3.66 2.97 15.41
N PHE A 110 -3.29 2.29 14.31
CA PHE A 110 -3.47 2.85 12.98
C PHE A 110 -4.72 2.33 12.27
N ASP A 111 -5.53 3.26 11.76
CA ASP A 111 -6.72 2.96 10.95
C ASP A 111 -6.34 2.55 9.53
N ARG A 112 -5.24 3.11 8.99
CA ARG A 112 -4.74 2.81 7.64
C ARG A 112 -3.24 2.63 7.67
N ILE A 113 -2.78 1.56 7.02
CA ILE A 113 -1.35 1.28 6.86
C ILE A 113 -1.06 1.13 5.37
N LEU A 114 -0.12 1.94 4.87
CA LEU A 114 0.36 1.86 3.50
C LEU A 114 1.76 1.27 3.48
N MET A 115 1.94 0.17 2.76
CA MET A 115 3.25 -0.48 2.60
C MET A 115 3.72 -0.30 1.16
N VAL A 116 4.90 0.30 0.98
CA VAL A 116 5.54 0.52 -0.33
C VAL A 116 7.03 0.28 -0.19
N HIS A 117 7.62 -0.54 -1.06
CA HIS A 117 9.03 -0.97 -0.97
C HIS A 117 9.38 -1.54 0.42
N ALA A 118 8.45 -2.29 1.00
CA ALA A 118 8.59 -2.83 2.35
C ALA A 118 8.84 -4.34 2.35
N LEU A 119 8.04 -5.11 1.60
CA LEU A 119 8.06 -6.57 1.64
C LEU A 119 9.08 -7.20 0.68
N GLU A 120 9.32 -6.56 -0.47
CA GLU A 120 10.17 -7.12 -1.53
C GLU A 120 11.62 -7.33 -1.08
N GLU A 121 12.09 -6.49 -0.18
CA GLU A 121 13.46 -6.48 0.32
C GLU A 121 13.55 -6.90 1.79
N SER A 122 12.45 -7.38 2.37
CA SER A 122 12.43 -7.91 3.74
C SER A 122 12.96 -9.33 3.81
N ASP A 123 13.77 -9.62 4.82
CA ASP A 123 14.27 -10.97 5.09
C ASP A 123 13.18 -11.89 5.64
N ASP A 124 12.24 -11.32 6.42
CA ASP A 124 11.09 -12.03 7.00
C ASP A 124 9.78 -11.25 6.77
N PRO A 125 9.18 -11.36 5.56
CA PRO A 125 7.93 -10.69 5.24
C PRO A 125 6.76 -11.09 6.15
N LEU A 126 6.79 -12.31 6.69
CA LEU A 126 5.73 -12.80 7.59
C LEU A 126 5.78 -12.10 8.96
N ALA A 127 6.98 -11.94 9.53
CA ALA A 127 7.16 -11.19 10.78
C ALA A 127 6.72 -9.73 10.59
N VAL A 128 7.09 -9.10 9.47
CA VAL A 128 6.63 -7.74 9.13
C VAL A 128 5.11 -7.66 9.06
N MET A 129 4.46 -8.59 8.38
CA MET A 129 3.00 -8.59 8.27
C MET A 129 2.28 -8.85 9.60
N ARG A 130 2.85 -9.68 10.49
CA ARG A 130 2.33 -9.88 11.85
C ARG A 130 2.45 -8.60 12.68
N GLU A 131 3.55 -7.90 12.55
CA GLU A 131 3.78 -6.64 13.24
C GLU A 131 2.83 -5.53 12.72
N VAL A 132 2.61 -5.46 11.42
CA VAL A 132 1.56 -4.62 10.83
C VAL A 132 0.19 -4.96 11.43
N GLY A 133 -0.15 -6.24 11.55
CA GLY A 133 -1.38 -6.70 12.22
C GLY A 133 -1.47 -6.27 13.68
N ARG A 134 -0.35 -6.23 14.42
CA ARG A 134 -0.31 -5.78 15.82
C ARG A 134 -0.67 -4.30 15.96
N VAL A 135 -0.04 -3.44 15.17
CA VAL A 135 -0.22 -1.98 15.25
C VAL A 135 -1.50 -1.49 14.59
N MET A 136 -2.13 -2.31 13.74
CA MET A 136 -3.37 -1.99 13.05
C MET A 136 -4.57 -2.05 13.99
N ALA A 137 -5.44 -1.04 13.94
CA ALA A 137 -6.68 -0.95 14.69
C ALA A 137 -7.64 -2.11 14.33
N PRO A 138 -8.64 -2.45 15.17
CA PRO A 138 -9.56 -3.57 14.91
C PRO A 138 -10.31 -3.48 13.58
N SER A 139 -10.69 -2.27 13.15
CA SER A 139 -11.30 -1.98 11.83
C SER A 139 -10.30 -1.43 10.83
N GLY A 140 -9.01 -1.53 11.15
CA GLY A 140 -7.93 -1.01 10.34
C GLY A 140 -7.79 -1.75 9.02
N ARG A 141 -7.20 -1.07 8.04
CA ARG A 141 -6.91 -1.62 6.71
C ARG A 141 -5.46 -1.38 6.34
N VAL A 142 -4.86 -2.34 5.68
CA VAL A 142 -3.54 -2.20 5.06
C VAL A 142 -3.68 -2.30 3.55
N ILE A 143 -3.02 -1.40 2.82
CA ILE A 143 -2.75 -1.60 1.39
C ILE A 143 -1.26 -1.87 1.21
N ILE A 144 -0.96 -2.97 0.53
CA ILE A 144 0.37 -3.38 0.16
C ILE A 144 0.53 -3.09 -1.33
N VAL A 145 1.50 -2.26 -1.68
CA VAL A 145 1.91 -1.98 -3.06
C VAL A 145 3.16 -2.78 -3.33
N ALA A 146 3.06 -3.83 -4.14
CA ALA A 146 4.16 -4.73 -4.42
C ALA A 146 4.41 -4.90 -5.92
N ALA A 147 5.68 -5.12 -6.28
CA ALA A 147 6.07 -5.43 -7.65
C ALA A 147 5.42 -6.74 -8.11
N ASN A 148 4.75 -6.70 -9.28
CA ASN A 148 4.15 -7.89 -9.88
C ASN A 148 5.21 -8.70 -10.60
N ARG A 149 5.44 -9.93 -10.17
CA ARG A 149 6.44 -10.85 -10.75
C ARG A 149 6.33 -11.03 -12.26
N ARG A 150 5.12 -10.88 -12.81
CA ARG A 150 4.85 -11.02 -14.25
C ARG A 150 4.95 -9.69 -15.02
N GLY A 151 5.11 -8.59 -14.33
CA GLY A 151 5.15 -7.26 -14.92
C GLY A 151 6.55 -6.85 -15.39
N ALA A 152 6.62 -5.95 -16.36
CA ALA A 152 7.88 -5.43 -16.88
C ALA A 152 8.69 -4.66 -15.81
N TRP A 153 8.02 -4.06 -14.82
CA TRP A 153 8.66 -3.30 -13.76
C TRP A 153 9.48 -4.18 -12.81
N ALA A 154 9.04 -5.41 -12.55
CA ALA A 154 9.76 -6.37 -11.71
C ALA A 154 11.05 -6.91 -12.36
N ASN A 155 11.21 -6.70 -13.65
CA ASN A 155 12.39 -7.14 -14.41
C ASN A 155 13.28 -5.96 -14.87
N SER A 156 13.00 -4.75 -14.41
CA SER A 156 13.74 -3.55 -14.80
C SER A 156 14.60 -3.04 -13.65
N GLU A 157 15.90 -3.25 -13.72
CA GLU A 157 16.87 -2.74 -12.73
C GLU A 157 16.90 -1.21 -12.66
N ALA A 158 16.39 -0.52 -13.69
CA ALA A 158 16.28 0.93 -13.73
C ALA A 158 15.21 1.49 -12.76
N THR A 159 14.42 0.63 -12.13
CA THR A 159 13.38 1.04 -11.18
C THR A 159 13.52 0.32 -9.83
N PRO A 160 13.10 0.92 -8.72
CA PRO A 160 13.11 0.25 -7.43
C PRO A 160 12.26 -1.02 -7.39
N PHE A 161 11.25 -1.12 -8.24
CA PHE A 161 10.36 -2.28 -8.33
C PHE A 161 11.01 -3.51 -8.97
N GLY A 162 12.15 -3.35 -9.64
CA GLY A 162 12.96 -4.45 -10.19
C GLY A 162 13.92 -5.10 -9.19
N HIS A 163 13.91 -4.62 -7.95
CA HIS A 163 14.78 -5.13 -6.90
C HIS A 163 14.00 -5.90 -5.83
N GLY A 164 14.72 -6.80 -5.14
CA GLY A 164 14.10 -7.65 -4.13
C GLY A 164 13.29 -8.81 -4.72
N ARG A 165 12.30 -9.28 -3.99
CA ARG A 165 11.45 -10.43 -4.36
C ARG A 165 10.08 -9.94 -4.84
N PRO A 166 9.82 -9.94 -6.15
CA PRO A 166 8.49 -9.59 -6.63
C PRO A 166 7.47 -10.69 -6.26
N PHE A 167 6.23 -10.28 -6.10
CA PHE A 167 5.14 -11.17 -5.69
C PHE A 167 4.18 -11.48 -6.85
N THR A 168 3.58 -12.67 -6.81
CA THR A 168 2.30 -12.89 -7.47
C THR A 168 1.17 -12.53 -6.51
N ARG A 169 -0.03 -12.26 -7.04
CA ARG A 169 -1.20 -12.00 -6.20
C ARG A 169 -1.44 -13.13 -5.20
N ALA A 170 -1.37 -14.37 -5.66
CA ALA A 170 -1.62 -15.53 -4.79
C ALA A 170 -0.60 -15.64 -3.64
N GLN A 171 0.67 -15.32 -3.90
CA GLN A 171 1.71 -15.31 -2.87
C GLN A 171 1.44 -14.20 -1.84
N LEU A 172 1.04 -13.02 -2.29
CA LEU A 172 0.72 -11.91 -1.40
C LEU A 172 -0.52 -12.18 -0.55
N GLU A 173 -1.57 -12.75 -1.15
CA GLU A 173 -2.77 -13.18 -0.41
C GLU A 173 -2.46 -14.28 0.61
N ALA A 174 -1.60 -15.27 0.26
CA ALA A 174 -1.20 -16.32 1.18
C ALA A 174 -0.43 -15.76 2.38
N LEU A 175 0.55 -14.89 2.12
CA LEU A 175 1.34 -14.20 3.16
C LEU A 175 0.43 -13.42 4.13
N VAL A 176 -0.51 -12.66 3.61
CA VAL A 176 -1.45 -11.85 4.38
C VAL A 176 -2.33 -12.74 5.27
N ARG A 177 -2.86 -13.86 4.74
CA ARG A 177 -3.67 -14.81 5.52
C ARG A 177 -2.84 -15.53 6.59
N GLU A 178 -1.61 -15.90 6.29
CA GLU A 178 -0.69 -16.53 7.25
C GLU A 178 -0.36 -15.58 8.41
N ALA A 179 -0.33 -14.28 8.16
CA ALA A 179 -0.18 -13.25 9.19
C ALA A 179 -1.46 -13.00 10.00
N GLY A 180 -2.58 -13.68 9.71
CA GLY A 180 -3.86 -13.52 10.41
C GLY A 180 -4.70 -12.34 9.92
N LEU A 181 -4.41 -11.82 8.73
CA LEU A 181 -5.19 -10.77 8.08
C LEU A 181 -6.05 -11.35 6.95
N GLU A 182 -7.15 -10.69 6.60
CA GLU A 182 -8.04 -11.13 5.54
C GLU A 182 -7.93 -10.20 4.33
N PRO A 183 -7.51 -10.71 3.15
CA PRO A 183 -7.53 -9.96 1.91
C PRO A 183 -8.96 -9.60 1.52
N THR A 184 -9.26 -8.32 1.31
CA THR A 184 -10.61 -7.82 0.99
C THR A 184 -10.76 -7.34 -0.42
N ALA A 185 -9.72 -6.72 -0.98
CA ALA A 185 -9.74 -6.21 -2.33
C ALA A 185 -8.33 -6.20 -2.93
N TRP A 186 -8.26 -6.12 -4.25
CA TRP A 186 -7.00 -5.96 -4.94
C TRP A 186 -7.18 -5.16 -6.22
N SER A 187 -6.10 -4.50 -6.65
CA SER A 187 -6.03 -3.83 -7.94
C SER A 187 -4.65 -3.95 -8.56
N ARG A 188 -4.53 -3.44 -9.76
CA ARG A 188 -3.27 -3.39 -10.52
C ARG A 188 -3.01 -1.98 -10.99
N ALA A 189 -1.74 -1.65 -11.14
CA ALA A 189 -1.29 -0.37 -11.66
C ALA A 189 -0.01 -0.55 -12.48
N LEU A 190 0.36 0.50 -13.22
CA LEU A 190 1.57 0.56 -14.05
C LEU A 190 1.58 -0.48 -15.17
N TYR A 191 0.63 -0.35 -16.09
CA TYR A 191 0.64 -1.13 -17.33
C TYR A 191 1.61 -0.59 -18.36
N LEU A 192 2.06 0.67 -18.20
CA LEU A 192 3.11 1.27 -19.00
C LEU A 192 4.43 0.51 -18.76
N PRO A 193 5.19 0.16 -19.80
CA PRO A 193 6.58 -0.27 -19.64
C PRO A 193 7.42 0.80 -18.93
N PRO A 194 8.49 0.42 -18.18
CA PRO A 194 9.29 1.38 -17.40
C PRO A 194 10.23 2.22 -18.30
N LEU A 195 9.64 2.94 -19.26
CA LEU A 195 10.31 3.78 -20.25
C LEU A 195 9.78 5.20 -20.14
N ALA A 196 10.63 6.14 -19.71
CA ALA A 196 10.23 7.52 -19.40
C ALA A 196 9.61 8.27 -20.60
N TRP A 197 10.05 7.98 -21.82
CA TRP A 197 9.54 8.61 -23.04
C TRP A 197 8.08 8.23 -23.37
N LEU A 198 7.58 7.13 -22.80
CA LEU A 198 6.17 6.74 -22.93
C LEU A 198 5.25 7.51 -21.97
N GLY A 199 5.78 8.39 -21.14
CA GLY A 199 5.01 9.15 -20.14
C GLY A 199 3.74 9.81 -20.66
N PRO A 200 3.74 10.49 -21.82
CA PRO A 200 2.53 11.09 -22.39
C PRO A 200 1.41 10.09 -22.66
N TRP A 201 1.73 8.81 -22.85
CA TRP A 201 0.78 7.73 -23.13
C TRP A 201 0.37 6.93 -21.89
N ALA A 202 0.85 7.31 -20.70
CA ALA A 202 0.66 6.53 -19.46
C ALA A 202 -0.81 6.23 -19.19
N GLU A 203 -1.70 7.21 -19.40
CA GLU A 203 -3.14 7.03 -19.19
C GLU A 203 -3.75 6.03 -20.19
N ALA A 204 -3.37 6.12 -21.45
CA ALA A 204 -3.83 5.20 -22.48
C ALA A 204 -3.36 3.76 -22.20
N PHE A 205 -2.10 3.58 -21.78
CA PHE A 205 -1.57 2.28 -21.37
C PHE A 205 -2.31 1.72 -20.16
N GLU A 206 -2.64 2.57 -19.18
CA GLU A 206 -3.36 2.15 -17.98
C GLU A 206 -4.77 1.65 -18.31
N GLN A 207 -5.48 2.37 -19.19
CA GLN A 207 -6.83 1.99 -19.63
C GLN A 207 -6.83 0.76 -20.53
N ALA A 208 -5.97 0.72 -21.54
CA ALA A 208 -5.86 -0.39 -22.46
C ALA A 208 -5.31 -1.65 -21.77
N GLY A 209 -4.25 -1.50 -20.95
CA GLY A 209 -3.60 -2.58 -20.25
C GLY A 209 -4.52 -3.30 -19.27
N ALA A 210 -5.36 -2.55 -18.57
CA ALA A 210 -6.35 -3.12 -17.65
C ALA A 210 -7.36 -4.06 -18.35
N ARG A 211 -7.62 -3.83 -19.64
CA ARG A 211 -8.58 -4.61 -20.45
C ARG A 211 -7.89 -5.71 -21.26
N LEU A 212 -6.79 -5.41 -21.94
CA LEU A 212 -6.20 -6.27 -22.95
C LEU A 212 -5.17 -7.25 -22.39
N TRP A 213 -4.36 -6.81 -21.39
CA TRP A 213 -3.31 -7.64 -20.78
C TRP A 213 -3.22 -7.48 -19.26
N PRO A 214 -4.31 -7.78 -18.54
CA PRO A 214 -4.38 -7.52 -17.10
C PRO A 214 -3.29 -8.23 -16.29
N GLY A 215 -2.69 -9.31 -16.82
CA GLY A 215 -1.62 -10.05 -16.15
C GLY A 215 -0.27 -9.34 -16.08
N LEU A 216 -0.03 -8.35 -16.96
CA LEU A 216 1.29 -7.72 -17.18
C LEU A 216 1.46 -6.36 -16.47
N SER A 217 0.56 -6.01 -15.54
CA SER A 217 0.72 -4.81 -14.71
C SER A 217 2.05 -4.83 -13.96
N GLY A 218 2.70 -3.67 -13.80
CA GLY A 218 3.93 -3.55 -13.03
C GLY A 218 3.74 -3.77 -11.54
N LEU A 219 2.58 -3.35 -11.00
CA LEU A 219 2.29 -3.42 -9.57
C LEU A 219 0.98 -4.14 -9.27
N ILE A 220 0.95 -4.73 -8.08
CA ILE A 220 -0.23 -5.27 -7.40
C ILE A 220 -0.47 -4.42 -6.16
N LEU A 221 -1.69 -3.95 -5.98
CA LEU A 221 -2.17 -3.34 -4.75
C LEU A 221 -3.13 -4.33 -4.10
N LEU A 222 -2.81 -4.81 -2.91
CA LEU A 222 -3.65 -5.72 -2.14
C LEU A 222 -4.13 -5.01 -0.88
N GLU A 223 -5.44 -4.94 -0.68
CA GLU A 223 -6.02 -4.48 0.58
C GLU A 223 -6.36 -5.66 1.47
N ALA A 224 -6.06 -5.53 2.75
CA ALA A 224 -6.44 -6.48 3.76
C ALA A 224 -6.94 -5.79 5.03
N VAL A 225 -7.72 -6.52 5.82
CA VAL A 225 -8.27 -6.07 7.10
C VAL A 225 -7.85 -6.99 8.23
N LYS A 226 -7.85 -6.46 9.44
CA LYS A 226 -7.69 -7.26 10.64
C LYS A 226 -9.00 -8.00 10.91
N GLN A 227 -8.95 -9.33 11.04
CA GLN A 227 -10.11 -10.09 11.47
C GLN A 227 -10.38 -9.75 12.93
N THR A 228 -11.47 -9.03 13.18
CA THR A 228 -12.03 -8.89 14.52
C THR A 228 -12.87 -10.15 14.77
N PHE A 229 -12.51 -10.94 15.77
CA PHE A 229 -13.10 -12.20 16.19
C PHE A 229 -14.59 -12.39 15.83
N ALA A 230 -14.88 -12.78 14.61
CA ALA A 230 -16.06 -13.56 14.30
C ALA A 230 -15.58 -14.99 14.12
N VAL A 231 -16.23 -15.95 14.77
CA VAL A 231 -16.00 -17.38 14.66
C VAL A 231 -15.81 -17.71 13.17
N LYS A 232 -14.62 -18.21 12.82
CA LYS A 232 -14.24 -18.55 11.45
C LYS A 232 -15.24 -19.55 10.87
N PRO A 233 -16.10 -19.20 9.90
CA PRO A 233 -16.88 -20.20 9.22
C PRO A 233 -15.92 -21.11 8.49
N ARG A 234 -15.93 -22.43 8.78
CA ARG A 234 -15.23 -23.43 7.97
C ARG A 234 -15.88 -23.46 6.59
N GLY A 235 -15.39 -22.62 5.68
CA GLY A 235 -15.83 -22.57 4.29
C GLY A 235 -14.62 -22.31 3.39
N HIS A 236 -14.55 -23.04 2.31
CA HIS A 236 -13.51 -22.98 1.29
C HIS A 236 -13.38 -21.54 0.76
N GLY A 237 -12.16 -21.05 0.66
CA GLY A 237 -11.73 -19.69 0.36
C GLY A 237 -12.65 -18.86 -0.52
N ALA A 238 -13.23 -17.82 0.05
CA ALA A 238 -13.91 -16.78 -0.73
C ALA A 238 -12.90 -16.17 -1.73
N ARG A 239 -13.26 -16.17 -3.01
CA ARG A 239 -12.43 -15.55 -4.07
C ARG A 239 -12.39 -14.06 -3.85
N VAL A 240 -11.20 -13.50 -3.67
CA VAL A 240 -10.98 -12.06 -3.62
C VAL A 240 -11.37 -11.46 -4.98
N ARG A 241 -12.33 -10.54 -4.99
CA ARG A 241 -12.81 -9.91 -6.22
C ARG A 241 -11.80 -8.94 -6.81
N ALA A 242 -11.68 -8.97 -8.14
CA ALA A 242 -10.98 -7.92 -8.85
C ALA A 242 -11.73 -6.60 -8.70
N MET A 243 -11.00 -5.52 -8.43
CA MET A 243 -11.58 -4.19 -8.41
C MET A 243 -11.96 -3.75 -9.82
N VAL A 244 -13.17 -3.28 -9.98
CA VAL A 244 -13.59 -2.59 -11.21
C VAL A 244 -12.73 -1.34 -11.37
N PRO A 245 -12.31 -0.95 -12.58
CA PRO A 245 -11.57 0.29 -12.79
C PRO A 245 -12.38 1.47 -12.23
N GLY A 246 -11.94 2.00 -11.09
CA GLY A 246 -12.58 3.15 -10.45
C GLY A 246 -12.92 3.03 -8.97
N ALA A 247 -13.14 1.84 -8.40
CA ALA A 247 -13.51 1.73 -6.99
C ALA A 247 -13.01 0.44 -6.33
N LEU A 248 -12.68 0.53 -5.05
CA LEU A 248 -12.62 -0.61 -4.15
C LEU A 248 -14.07 -1.07 -3.91
N GLN A 249 -14.46 -2.19 -4.48
CA GLN A 249 -15.76 -2.77 -4.14
C GLN A 249 -15.63 -3.64 -2.87
N PRO A 250 -16.41 -3.35 -1.82
CA PRO A 250 -16.46 -4.21 -0.65
C PRO A 250 -17.02 -5.58 -1.02
N MET A 251 -16.48 -6.64 -0.43
CA MET A 251 -17.06 -7.97 -0.51
C MET A 251 -18.39 -7.97 0.26
N PRO A 252 -19.44 -8.63 -0.26
CA PRO A 252 -20.65 -8.83 0.51
C PRO A 252 -20.34 -9.65 1.76
N SER A 253 -20.83 -9.22 2.91
CA SER A 253 -20.80 -10.00 4.15
C SER A 253 -21.50 -11.36 3.91
N PRO A 254 -20.99 -12.46 4.48
CA PRO A 254 -21.67 -13.75 4.36
C PRO A 254 -23.09 -13.61 4.93
N SER A 255 -24.09 -13.93 4.12
CA SER A 255 -25.46 -13.96 4.56
C SER A 255 -25.59 -14.99 5.68
N THR A 256 -26.03 -14.55 6.85
CA THR A 256 -26.51 -15.44 7.90
C THR A 256 -27.69 -16.22 7.33
N GLY A 257 -27.47 -17.49 6.99
CA GLY A 257 -28.53 -18.40 6.59
C GLY A 257 -29.54 -18.48 7.73
N ARG A 258 -30.73 -17.95 7.52
CA ARG A 258 -31.88 -18.25 8.37
C ARG A 258 -32.23 -19.70 8.14
N ASP A 259 -31.98 -20.54 9.13
CA ASP A 259 -32.53 -21.87 9.21
C ASP A 259 -34.07 -21.80 9.12
N ARG A 260 -34.59 -22.30 8.04
CA ARG A 260 -36.03 -22.62 7.94
C ARG A 260 -36.27 -23.83 8.82
N VAL A 261 -36.81 -23.60 10.01
CA VAL A 261 -37.42 -24.65 10.82
C VAL A 261 -38.69 -25.11 10.05
N THR A 262 -38.58 -26.27 9.39
CA THR A 262 -39.73 -26.96 8.84
C THR A 262 -40.42 -27.67 9.99
N LYS A 263 -41.60 -27.17 10.39
CA LYS A 263 -42.57 -27.92 11.19
C LYS A 263 -43.09 -29.05 10.34
N ALA A 264 -42.81 -30.27 10.72
CA ALA A 264 -43.58 -31.43 10.30
C ALA A 264 -44.64 -31.74 11.38
N LEU A 265 -45.89 -31.82 10.94
CA LEU A 265 -46.99 -32.46 11.60
C LEU A 265 -46.88 -33.97 11.52
#